data_2eca77b32c9642f219dcb8c1f1ce3e4b
#
_entry.id   2eca77b32c9642f219dcb8c1f1ce3e4b
#
_cell.length_a   1.000
_cell.length_b   1.000
_cell.length_c   1.000
_cell.angle_alpha   90.00
_cell.angle_beta   90.00
_cell.angle_gamma   90.00
#
_symmetry.space_group_name_H-M   'P 1'
#
loop_
_entity.id
_entity.type
_entity.pdbx_description
1 polymer ?
#
loop_
_entity_poly.entity_id
_entity_poly.type
_entity_poly.pdbx_seq_one_letter_code
_entity_poly.pdbx_strand_id
1 'polypeptide(L)'
;MYKSTIMSKRITKFTFVGTLACTFMVSSIGLVNADGHGVYGPFPITEKSYNGSKKNSVSYGGQIARQLQHNALKKLASKGNPNDPTNAPEKRMLSYFNIKDKSKTLAILDPSPSSSKFPVKQKMIGDLSGGANLSGKADKRIQTSWPGNMSGVDVIKFMIKKAGKTKGGVDTRNGMNYPQLISKYTMGAVLYHQACDNYLDEKMTASSKPNNKPYKKGAYYTGKEHSWDEAFGYWGAAAHTMKLTAAQSYDIAKKKDLKAADYNNDG
;
A
#
# COMPACT_ATOMS: atom_id res chain seq x y z
N MET A 1 43.51 61.06 3.55
CA MET A 1 43.01 60.46 4.79
C MET A 1 41.53 60.21 4.65
N TYR A 2 41.13 59.01 4.27
CA TYR A 2 39.71 58.64 4.21
C TYR A 2 39.48 57.53 5.23
N LYS A 3 38.64 57.84 6.23
CA LYS A 3 38.20 56.86 7.23
C LYS A 3 37.04 56.08 6.62
N SER A 4 37.20 54.80 6.44
CA SER A 4 36.13 53.88 6.07
C SER A 4 35.42 53.38 7.33
N THR A 5 34.16 53.70 7.46
CA THR A 5 33.29 53.22 8.54
C THR A 5 32.72 51.88 8.14
N ILE A 6 33.15 50.82 8.83
CA ILE A 6 32.63 49.47 8.63
C ILE A 6 31.30 49.38 9.39
N MET A 7 30.18 49.33 8.64
CA MET A 7 28.88 49.00 9.17
C MET A 7 28.76 47.47 9.38
N SER A 8 28.80 47.07 10.63
CA SER A 8 28.48 45.68 11.02
C SER A 8 27.00 45.41 10.84
N LYS A 9 26.65 44.61 9.82
CA LYS A 9 25.31 44.02 9.67
C LYS A 9 25.19 42.84 10.61
N ARG A 10 24.44 43.01 11.69
CA ARG A 10 23.97 41.91 12.52
C ARG A 10 23.04 41.04 11.69
N ILE A 11 23.49 39.85 11.36
CA ILE A 11 22.65 38.80 10.76
C ILE A 11 21.88 38.15 11.92
N THR A 12 20.62 38.50 12.06
CA THR A 12 19.70 37.81 12.95
C THR A 12 19.40 36.43 12.33
N LYS A 13 19.98 35.39 12.92
CA LYS A 13 19.63 34.02 12.58
C LYS A 13 18.20 33.74 13.04
N PHE A 14 17.26 33.76 12.13
CA PHE A 14 15.95 33.18 12.35
C PHE A 14 16.11 31.65 12.30
N THR A 15 16.18 31.04 13.46
CA THR A 15 16.05 29.61 13.60
C THR A 15 14.57 29.28 13.46
N PHE A 16 14.13 28.90 12.26
CA PHE A 16 12.82 28.34 12.05
C PHE A 16 12.86 26.88 12.54
N VAL A 17 12.56 26.68 13.82
CA VAL A 17 12.22 25.38 14.35
C VAL A 17 10.77 25.13 13.91
N GLY A 18 10.63 24.63 12.70
CA GLY A 18 9.38 24.06 12.22
C GLY A 18 9.15 22.72 12.90
N THR A 19 8.65 22.76 14.12
CA THR A 19 8.02 21.58 14.73
C THR A 19 6.76 21.34 13.94
N LEU A 20 6.85 20.47 12.92
CA LEU A 20 5.69 19.89 12.29
C LEU A 20 5.06 18.94 13.33
N ALA A 21 4.38 19.53 14.29
CA ALA A 21 3.40 18.83 15.08
C ALA A 21 2.28 18.48 14.10
N CYS A 22 2.36 17.28 13.47
CA CYS A 22 1.17 16.58 13.04
C CYS A 22 0.36 16.31 14.30
N THR A 23 -0.32 17.32 14.77
CA THR A 23 -1.44 17.14 15.66
C THR A 23 -2.45 16.37 14.83
N PHE A 24 -2.41 15.03 14.92
CA PHE A 24 -3.59 14.24 14.67
C PHE A 24 -4.64 14.81 15.61
N MET A 25 -5.42 15.78 15.14
CA MET A 25 -6.77 15.91 15.63
C MET A 25 -7.43 14.57 15.30
N VAL A 26 -7.28 13.64 16.20
CA VAL A 26 -8.29 12.64 16.44
C VAL A 26 -9.46 13.47 16.98
N SER A 27 -10.12 14.24 16.07
CA SER A 27 -11.54 14.44 16.25
C SER A 27 -12.03 13.02 16.44
N SER A 28 -12.54 12.72 17.61
CA SER A 28 -13.35 11.56 17.85
C SER A 28 -14.53 11.61 16.86
N ILE A 29 -14.24 11.31 15.59
CA ILE A 29 -15.23 10.73 14.73
C ILE A 29 -15.51 9.46 15.49
N GLY A 30 -16.62 9.48 16.23
CA GLY A 30 -17.10 8.31 16.90
C GLY A 30 -17.04 7.23 15.84
N LEU A 31 -16.05 6.34 15.97
CA LEU A 31 -16.12 5.07 15.30
C LEU A 31 -17.46 4.55 15.73
N VAL A 32 -18.44 4.62 14.83
CA VAL A 32 -19.70 3.93 15.02
C VAL A 32 -19.34 2.46 14.87
N ASN A 33 -18.67 1.97 15.92
CA ASN A 33 -18.59 0.57 16.17
C ASN A 33 -20.01 0.15 16.46
N ALA A 34 -20.63 -0.57 15.57
CA ALA A 34 -21.92 -1.19 15.82
C ALA A 34 -21.89 -2.05 17.11
N ASP A 35 -20.67 -2.35 17.63
CA ASP A 35 -20.44 -3.17 18.81
C ASP A 35 -19.35 -2.66 19.77
N GLY A 36 -18.75 -1.47 19.54
CA GLY A 36 -17.75 -0.88 20.44
C GLY A 36 -16.41 -1.60 20.56
N HIS A 37 -16.10 -2.56 19.72
CA HIS A 37 -14.99 -3.50 19.96
C HIS A 37 -13.64 -3.17 19.29
N GLY A 38 -13.48 -2.01 18.62
CA GLY A 38 -12.19 -1.61 18.03
C GLY A 38 -11.70 -2.52 16.90
N VAL A 39 -12.63 -3.13 16.15
CA VAL A 39 -12.37 -3.97 14.98
C VAL A 39 -12.94 -3.29 13.75
N TYR A 40 -12.20 -3.32 12.63
CA TYR A 40 -12.68 -2.81 11.35
C TYR A 40 -13.71 -3.76 10.74
N GLY A 41 -14.97 -3.44 10.95
CA GLY A 41 -16.09 -4.29 10.52
C GLY A 41 -16.34 -5.52 11.44
N PRO A 42 -17.37 -6.32 11.10
CA PRO A 42 -18.32 -6.06 10.03
C PRO A 42 -19.14 -4.79 10.24
N PHE A 43 -19.42 -4.05 9.17
CA PHE A 43 -20.32 -2.90 9.23
C PHE A 43 -21.67 -3.24 8.59
N PRO A 44 -22.81 -2.79 9.17
CA PRO A 44 -24.12 -3.05 8.62
C PRO A 44 -24.28 -2.39 7.25
N ILE A 45 -25.11 -2.98 6.40
CA ILE A 45 -25.45 -2.40 5.11
C ILE A 45 -26.43 -1.25 5.33
N THR A 46 -26.01 -0.04 4.96
CA THR A 46 -26.80 1.19 5.06
C THR A 46 -27.52 1.56 3.76
N GLU A 47 -27.16 0.91 2.64
CA GLU A 47 -27.78 1.13 1.34
C GLU A 47 -29.21 0.59 1.29
N LYS A 48 -30.19 1.51 1.36
CA LYS A 48 -31.61 1.18 1.47
C LYS A 48 -32.18 0.41 0.27
N SER A 49 -31.58 0.58 -0.90
CA SER A 49 -32.04 -0.10 -2.12
C SER A 49 -31.48 -1.52 -2.26
N TYR A 50 -30.60 -1.94 -1.36
CA TYR A 50 -30.01 -3.25 -1.42
C TYR A 50 -30.96 -4.34 -0.92
N ASN A 51 -31.21 -5.33 -1.76
CA ASN A 51 -32.10 -6.46 -1.46
C ASN A 51 -31.41 -7.82 -1.59
N GLY A 52 -30.08 -7.84 -1.62
CA GLY A 52 -29.30 -9.08 -1.75
C GLY A 52 -29.00 -9.74 -0.40
N SER A 53 -28.20 -10.80 -0.43
CA SER A 53 -27.91 -11.66 0.73
C SER A 53 -26.73 -11.19 1.60
N LYS A 54 -25.97 -10.17 1.19
CA LYS A 54 -24.85 -9.66 1.98
C LYS A 54 -25.33 -9.04 3.29
N LYS A 55 -24.54 -9.21 4.35
CA LYS A 55 -24.83 -8.67 5.70
C LYS A 55 -23.77 -7.68 6.18
N ASN A 56 -22.69 -7.51 5.41
CA ASN A 56 -21.54 -6.70 5.73
C ASN A 56 -21.17 -5.84 4.52
N SER A 57 -20.99 -4.53 4.70
CA SER A 57 -20.64 -3.58 3.64
C SER A 57 -19.16 -3.58 3.30
N VAL A 58 -18.27 -4.13 4.15
CA VAL A 58 -16.82 -4.12 3.98
C VAL A 58 -16.37 -4.84 2.71
N SER A 59 -15.51 -4.19 1.93
CA SER A 59 -15.01 -4.74 0.65
C SER A 59 -13.62 -4.22 0.28
N TYR A 60 -12.56 -4.87 0.77
CA TYR A 60 -11.16 -4.51 0.46
C TYR A 60 -10.24 -5.69 0.09
N GLY A 61 -10.78 -6.85 -0.22
CA GLY A 61 -9.98 -8.06 -0.54
C GLY A 61 -9.00 -7.87 -1.69
N GLY A 62 -9.33 -7.04 -2.70
CA GLY A 62 -8.42 -6.73 -3.80
C GLY A 62 -7.16 -5.98 -3.36
N GLN A 63 -7.26 -5.15 -2.33
CA GLN A 63 -6.15 -4.40 -1.75
C GLN A 63 -5.21 -5.33 -0.98
N ILE A 64 -5.76 -6.28 -0.22
CA ILE A 64 -4.96 -7.31 0.46
C ILE A 64 -4.16 -8.14 -0.55
N ALA A 65 -4.77 -8.53 -1.67
CA ALA A 65 -4.04 -9.24 -2.73
C ALA A 65 -2.86 -8.41 -3.28
N ARG A 66 -2.98 -7.09 -3.38
CA ARG A 66 -1.88 -6.20 -3.79
C ARG A 66 -0.79 -6.07 -2.71
N GLN A 67 -1.13 -6.12 -1.43
CA GLN A 67 -0.15 -6.23 -0.35
C GLN A 67 0.71 -7.50 -0.52
N LEU A 68 0.08 -8.60 -0.86
CA LEU A 68 0.78 -9.86 -1.10
C LEU A 68 1.63 -9.84 -2.37
N GLN A 69 1.16 -9.17 -3.43
CA GLN A 69 1.99 -8.91 -4.62
C GLN A 69 3.23 -8.07 -4.31
N HIS A 70 3.09 -7.05 -3.48
CA HIS A 70 4.22 -6.25 -3.01
C HIS A 70 5.26 -7.11 -2.27
N ASN A 71 4.82 -7.97 -1.36
CA ASN A 71 5.69 -8.89 -0.64
C ASN A 71 6.39 -9.89 -1.60
N ALA A 72 5.67 -10.40 -2.59
CA ALA A 72 6.23 -11.27 -3.62
C ALA A 72 7.31 -10.56 -4.45
N LEU A 73 7.08 -9.30 -4.84
CA LEU A 73 8.06 -8.50 -5.58
C LEU A 73 9.37 -8.34 -4.79
N LYS A 74 9.29 -8.06 -3.49
CA LYS A 74 10.48 -8.03 -2.61
C LYS A 74 11.24 -9.34 -2.62
N LYS A 75 10.54 -10.48 -2.52
CA LYS A 75 11.18 -11.81 -2.56
C LYS A 75 11.83 -12.13 -3.90
N LEU A 76 11.18 -11.76 -5.00
CA LEU A 76 11.75 -11.90 -6.33
C LEU A 76 13.03 -11.06 -6.48
N ALA A 77 13.07 -9.86 -5.91
CA ALA A 77 14.24 -9.00 -5.97
C ALA A 77 15.48 -9.63 -5.31
N SER A 78 15.30 -10.48 -4.30
CA SER A 78 16.42 -11.23 -3.69
C SER A 78 16.93 -12.40 -4.54
N LYS A 79 16.36 -12.65 -5.70
CA LYS A 79 16.78 -13.68 -6.67
C LYS A 79 17.60 -13.12 -7.84
N GLY A 80 18.06 -11.86 -7.73
CA GLY A 80 18.90 -11.24 -8.75
C GLY A 80 20.15 -12.05 -9.08
N ASN A 81 20.47 -12.14 -10.37
CA ASN A 81 21.63 -12.88 -10.86
C ASN A 81 22.31 -12.11 -12.00
N PRO A 82 23.50 -11.55 -11.78
CA PRO A 82 24.25 -10.80 -12.80
C PRO A 82 24.74 -11.68 -13.95
N ASN A 83 24.89 -12.99 -13.71
CA ASN A 83 25.40 -13.96 -14.68
C ASN A 83 24.31 -14.61 -15.52
N ASP A 84 23.06 -14.22 -15.37
CA ASP A 84 21.96 -14.73 -16.18
C ASP A 84 21.87 -13.95 -17.51
N PRO A 85 22.29 -14.53 -18.65
CA PRO A 85 22.28 -13.85 -19.94
C PRO A 85 20.86 -13.53 -20.43
N THR A 86 19.85 -14.22 -19.90
CA THR A 86 18.44 -14.03 -20.28
C THR A 86 17.77 -12.90 -19.51
N ASN A 87 18.39 -12.36 -18.45
CA ASN A 87 17.79 -11.43 -17.50
C ASN A 87 16.47 -11.93 -16.89
N ALA A 88 16.36 -13.23 -16.65
CA ALA A 88 15.13 -13.84 -16.14
C ALA A 88 14.65 -13.24 -14.82
N PRO A 89 15.50 -12.92 -13.82
CA PRO A 89 15.05 -12.27 -12.59
C PRO A 89 14.39 -10.91 -12.82
N GLU A 90 14.97 -10.06 -13.68
CA GLU A 90 14.39 -8.76 -14.05
C GLU A 90 13.04 -8.94 -14.76
N LYS A 91 13.00 -9.78 -15.80
CA LYS A 91 11.79 -10.08 -16.56
C LYS A 91 10.67 -10.59 -15.65
N ARG A 92 10.99 -11.47 -14.72
CA ARG A 92 10.04 -12.02 -13.76
C ARG A 92 9.48 -10.95 -12.83
N MET A 93 10.32 -10.06 -12.28
CA MET A 93 9.86 -8.94 -11.47
C MET A 93 8.97 -7.97 -12.26
N LEU A 94 9.36 -7.62 -13.49
CA LEU A 94 8.57 -6.75 -14.36
C LEU A 94 7.23 -7.38 -14.73
N SER A 95 7.19 -8.68 -15.00
CA SER A 95 5.93 -9.38 -15.27
C SER A 95 4.98 -9.35 -14.08
N TYR A 96 5.51 -9.37 -12.86
CA TYR A 96 4.75 -9.22 -11.63
C TYR A 96 4.23 -7.80 -11.44
N PHE A 97 5.12 -6.82 -11.60
CA PHE A 97 4.82 -5.41 -11.38
C PHE A 97 3.82 -4.87 -12.41
N ASN A 98 3.94 -5.31 -13.67
CA ASN A 98 3.16 -4.81 -14.82
C ASN A 98 2.06 -5.77 -15.30
N ILE A 99 1.81 -6.89 -14.64
CA ILE A 99 0.90 -7.92 -15.12
C ILE A 99 -0.49 -7.36 -15.43
N LYS A 100 -0.99 -7.63 -16.63
CA LYS A 100 -2.31 -7.21 -17.12
C LYS A 100 -3.20 -8.36 -17.53
N ASP A 101 -2.60 -9.52 -17.79
CA ASP A 101 -3.31 -10.72 -18.24
C ASP A 101 -4.18 -11.26 -17.10
N LYS A 102 -5.48 -11.08 -17.24
CA LYS A 102 -6.48 -11.46 -16.25
C LYS A 102 -6.58 -12.99 -16.06
N SER A 103 -6.15 -13.77 -17.04
CA SER A 103 -6.14 -15.22 -16.98
C SER A 103 -4.99 -15.81 -16.17
N LYS A 104 -3.99 -14.99 -15.82
CA LYS A 104 -2.84 -15.43 -15.03
C LYS A 104 -3.19 -15.60 -13.57
N THR A 105 -2.66 -16.65 -12.98
CA THR A 105 -2.72 -16.87 -11.54
C THR A 105 -2.05 -15.72 -10.81
N LEU A 106 -2.68 -15.28 -9.75
CA LEU A 106 -2.10 -14.33 -8.80
C LEU A 106 -1.00 -15.07 -8.04
N ALA A 107 0.22 -15.02 -8.58
CA ALA A 107 1.34 -15.73 -7.99
C ALA A 107 1.83 -14.97 -6.74
N ILE A 108 1.39 -15.42 -5.60
CA ILE A 108 1.80 -14.94 -4.28
C ILE A 108 2.84 -15.93 -3.75
N LEU A 109 4.04 -15.44 -3.49
CA LEU A 109 5.15 -16.31 -3.11
C LEU A 109 5.22 -16.59 -1.61
N ASP A 110 4.57 -15.73 -0.79
CA ASP A 110 4.63 -15.87 0.65
C ASP A 110 3.64 -14.95 1.37
N PRO A 111 2.68 -15.47 2.09
CA PRO A 111 2.36 -16.90 2.12
C PRO A 111 1.86 -17.41 0.78
N SER A 112 1.95 -18.72 0.55
CA SER A 112 1.38 -19.31 -0.66
C SER A 112 -0.15 -19.18 -0.65
N PRO A 113 -0.79 -18.79 -1.77
CA PRO A 113 -2.25 -18.68 -1.83
C PRO A 113 -2.98 -20.02 -1.64
N SER A 114 -2.26 -21.13 -1.85
CA SER A 114 -2.76 -22.48 -1.59
C SER A 114 -2.56 -22.92 -0.13
N SER A 115 -1.89 -22.12 0.69
CA SER A 115 -1.74 -22.43 2.10
C SER A 115 -3.08 -22.32 2.81
N SER A 116 -3.47 -23.38 3.51
CA SER A 116 -4.63 -23.38 4.41
C SER A 116 -4.46 -22.40 5.59
N LYS A 117 -3.21 -21.98 5.86
CA LYS A 117 -2.87 -21.05 6.94
C LYS A 117 -3.12 -19.59 6.59
N PHE A 118 -3.34 -19.27 5.32
CA PHE A 118 -3.58 -17.89 4.86
C PHE A 118 -4.35 -17.91 3.53
N PRO A 119 -5.64 -18.21 3.54
CA PRO A 119 -6.43 -18.23 2.32
C PRO A 119 -6.61 -16.83 1.77
N VAL A 120 -6.19 -16.63 0.53
CA VAL A 120 -6.45 -15.41 -0.22
C VAL A 120 -7.62 -15.66 -1.15
N LYS A 121 -8.66 -14.85 -1.05
CA LYS A 121 -9.85 -14.96 -1.90
C LYS A 121 -9.53 -14.86 -3.39
N GLN A 122 -8.69 -13.91 -3.76
CA GLN A 122 -8.28 -13.67 -5.14
C GLN A 122 -7.25 -14.70 -5.57
N LYS A 123 -7.56 -15.47 -6.59
CA LYS A 123 -6.68 -16.50 -7.15
C LYS A 123 -6.07 -16.07 -8.49
N MET A 124 -6.78 -15.25 -9.24
CA MET A 124 -6.39 -14.79 -10.57
C MET A 124 -6.18 -13.27 -10.57
N ILE A 125 -5.39 -12.80 -11.53
CA ILE A 125 -5.26 -11.34 -11.74
C ILE A 125 -6.62 -10.72 -12.11
N GLY A 126 -7.48 -11.47 -12.80
CA GLY A 126 -8.84 -11.05 -13.12
C GLY A 126 -9.74 -10.80 -11.91
N ASP A 127 -9.43 -11.40 -10.77
CA ASP A 127 -10.17 -11.18 -9.52
C ASP A 127 -9.87 -9.82 -8.88
N LEU A 128 -8.80 -9.16 -9.32
CA LEU A 128 -8.47 -7.82 -8.87
C LEU A 128 -9.28 -6.77 -9.64
N SER A 129 -9.89 -5.84 -8.92
CA SER A 129 -10.68 -4.77 -9.52
C SER A 129 -9.89 -3.98 -10.56
N GLY A 130 -10.52 -3.71 -11.71
CA GLY A 130 -9.92 -2.93 -12.79
C GLY A 130 -8.76 -3.59 -13.52
N GLY A 131 -8.45 -4.88 -13.24
CA GLY A 131 -7.26 -5.55 -13.80
C GLY A 131 -5.97 -4.81 -13.46
N ALA A 132 -5.99 -3.95 -12.45
CA ALA A 132 -4.87 -3.12 -12.05
C ALA A 132 -3.84 -3.95 -11.29
N ASN A 133 -2.66 -3.93 -11.82
CA ASN A 133 -1.43 -4.43 -11.21
C ASN A 133 -0.81 -3.35 -10.30
N LEU A 134 0.34 -3.64 -9.69
CA LEU A 134 1.04 -2.67 -8.86
C LEU A 134 1.44 -1.42 -9.65
N SER A 135 1.91 -1.56 -10.90
CA SER A 135 2.31 -0.41 -11.73
C SER A 135 1.15 0.52 -12.07
N GLY A 136 -0.06 0.00 -12.25
CA GLY A 136 -1.25 0.80 -12.50
C GLY A 136 -1.72 1.61 -11.30
N LYS A 137 -1.26 1.23 -10.11
CA LYS A 137 -1.59 1.87 -8.83
C LYS A 137 -0.45 2.74 -8.28
N ALA A 138 0.73 2.67 -8.88
CA ALA A 138 1.86 3.49 -8.45
C ALA A 138 1.68 4.96 -8.83
N ASP A 139 2.25 5.84 -8.02
CA ASP A 139 2.29 7.27 -8.23
C ASP A 139 2.95 7.59 -9.59
N LYS A 140 2.25 8.35 -10.43
CA LYS A 140 2.68 8.75 -11.77
C LYS A 140 3.34 10.13 -11.79
N ARG A 141 3.29 10.85 -10.68
CA ARG A 141 3.92 12.16 -10.56
C ARG A 141 5.44 12.02 -10.57
N ILE A 142 6.12 13.04 -11.06
CA ILE A 142 7.59 13.10 -11.02
C ILE A 142 8.04 13.19 -9.56
N GLN A 143 8.98 12.35 -9.20
CA GLN A 143 9.55 12.29 -7.86
C GLN A 143 10.70 13.30 -7.75
N THR A 144 10.44 14.45 -7.19
CA THR A 144 11.40 15.57 -7.14
C THR A 144 12.69 15.26 -6.37
N SER A 145 12.61 14.35 -5.40
CA SER A 145 13.78 13.88 -4.65
C SER A 145 14.59 12.79 -5.35
N TRP A 146 14.16 12.34 -6.53
CA TRP A 146 14.83 11.31 -7.31
C TRP A 146 15.44 11.92 -8.58
N PRO A 147 16.73 11.68 -8.86
CA PRO A 147 17.37 12.25 -10.07
C PRO A 147 16.77 11.64 -11.35
N GLY A 148 16.77 12.43 -12.42
CA GLY A 148 16.38 12.00 -13.77
C GLY A 148 14.88 12.12 -14.07
N ASN A 149 14.14 12.96 -13.34
CA ASN A 149 12.71 13.22 -13.60
C ASN A 149 11.86 11.94 -13.71
N MET A 150 12.11 11.00 -12.80
CA MET A 150 11.42 9.71 -12.79
C MET A 150 10.08 9.80 -12.06
N SER A 151 9.05 9.17 -12.63
CA SER A 151 7.81 8.91 -11.91
C SER A 151 8.00 7.80 -10.86
N GLY A 152 7.07 7.68 -9.91
CA GLY A 152 7.09 6.58 -8.95
C GLY A 152 7.12 5.20 -9.62
N VAL A 153 6.45 5.06 -10.76
CA VAL A 153 6.51 3.84 -11.60
C VAL A 153 7.92 3.60 -12.12
N ASP A 154 8.58 4.64 -12.63
CA ASP A 154 9.91 4.50 -13.26
C ASP A 154 11.00 4.24 -12.24
N VAL A 155 10.91 4.84 -11.06
CA VAL A 155 11.81 4.54 -9.94
C VAL A 155 11.73 3.06 -9.54
N ILE A 156 10.53 2.49 -9.43
CA ILE A 156 10.38 1.07 -9.12
C ILE A 156 10.98 0.21 -10.22
N LYS A 157 10.72 0.51 -11.50
CA LYS A 157 11.31 -0.21 -12.64
C LYS A 157 12.83 -0.11 -12.66
N PHE A 158 13.37 1.07 -12.36
CA PHE A 158 14.82 1.26 -12.24
C PHE A 158 15.42 0.34 -11.18
N MET A 159 14.82 0.29 -9.98
CA MET A 159 15.29 -0.60 -8.91
C MET A 159 15.14 -2.08 -9.28
N ILE A 160 14.06 -2.48 -9.98
CA ILE A 160 13.85 -3.84 -10.49
C ILE A 160 15.00 -4.22 -11.43
N LYS A 161 15.35 -3.35 -12.39
CA LYS A 161 16.46 -3.56 -13.31
C LYS A 161 17.79 -3.75 -12.57
N LYS A 162 18.05 -2.91 -11.56
CA LYS A 162 19.25 -3.03 -10.72
C LYS A 162 19.26 -4.32 -9.91
N ALA A 163 18.14 -4.66 -9.26
CA ALA A 163 18.00 -5.91 -8.50
C ALA A 163 18.25 -7.14 -9.37
N GLY A 164 17.67 -7.18 -10.58
CA GLY A 164 17.82 -8.30 -11.51
C GLY A 164 19.27 -8.62 -11.86
N LYS A 165 20.09 -7.57 -11.99
CA LYS A 165 21.51 -7.63 -12.38
C LYS A 165 22.50 -7.66 -11.21
N THR A 166 22.01 -7.86 -9.99
CA THR A 166 22.86 -7.84 -8.79
C THR A 166 22.67 -9.16 -8.03
N LYS A 167 23.75 -9.83 -7.67
CA LYS A 167 23.70 -11.10 -6.95
C LYS A 167 22.88 -10.97 -5.67
N GLY A 168 21.81 -11.75 -5.57
CA GLY A 168 20.86 -11.67 -4.44
C GLY A 168 20.17 -10.31 -4.28
N GLY A 169 20.28 -9.43 -5.30
CA GLY A 169 19.74 -8.07 -5.27
C GLY A 169 20.51 -7.09 -4.38
N VAL A 170 21.67 -7.46 -3.85
CA VAL A 170 22.50 -6.61 -2.96
C VAL A 170 23.80 -6.25 -3.63
N ASP A 171 24.02 -4.95 -3.90
CA ASP A 171 25.28 -4.44 -4.44
C ASP A 171 26.23 -4.11 -3.29
N THR A 172 27.18 -5.02 -3.04
CA THR A 172 28.16 -4.90 -1.96
C THR A 172 29.17 -3.78 -2.16
N ARG A 173 29.33 -3.24 -3.39
CA ARG A 173 30.27 -2.17 -3.69
C ARG A 173 29.79 -0.81 -3.17
N ASN A 174 28.48 -0.60 -3.12
CA ASN A 174 27.88 0.65 -2.69
C ASN A 174 26.83 0.47 -1.57
N GLY A 175 26.66 -0.75 -1.06
CA GLY A 175 25.73 -1.07 0.03
C GLY A 175 24.25 -1.06 -0.36
N MET A 176 23.91 -0.93 -1.65
CA MET A 176 22.51 -0.87 -2.10
C MET A 176 21.83 -2.22 -1.98
N ASN A 177 20.83 -2.29 -1.10
CA ASN A 177 19.97 -3.45 -0.92
C ASN A 177 18.65 -3.24 -1.69
N TYR A 178 18.61 -3.62 -2.97
CA TYR A 178 17.46 -3.40 -3.84
C TYR A 178 16.19 -4.10 -3.38
N PRO A 179 16.18 -5.32 -2.82
CA PRO A 179 15.00 -5.91 -2.19
C PRO A 179 14.36 -5.00 -1.13
N GLN A 180 15.17 -4.39 -0.28
CA GLN A 180 14.67 -3.45 0.72
C GLN A 180 14.21 -2.13 0.09
N LEU A 181 14.98 -1.58 -0.83
CA LEU A 181 14.63 -0.35 -1.53
C LEU A 181 13.31 -0.49 -2.31
N ILE A 182 13.16 -1.56 -3.09
CA ILE A 182 11.91 -1.88 -3.81
C ILE A 182 10.75 -1.98 -2.82
N SER A 183 10.93 -2.73 -1.73
CA SER A 183 9.88 -2.91 -0.74
C SER A 183 9.45 -1.58 -0.13
N LYS A 184 10.40 -0.79 0.37
CA LYS A 184 10.09 0.47 1.07
C LYS A 184 9.53 1.53 0.12
N TYR A 185 10.13 1.67 -1.06
CA TYR A 185 9.65 2.64 -2.03
C TYR A 185 8.25 2.28 -2.57
N THR A 186 8.00 0.99 -2.84
CA THR A 186 6.66 0.54 -3.27
C THR A 186 5.60 0.75 -2.18
N MET A 187 5.96 0.64 -0.89
CA MET A 187 5.05 1.01 0.20
C MET A 187 4.62 2.48 0.10
N GLY A 188 5.55 3.40 -0.20
CA GLY A 188 5.22 4.81 -0.40
C GLY A 188 4.48 5.04 -1.72
N ALA A 189 5.12 4.68 -2.83
CA ALA A 189 4.64 5.03 -4.17
C ALA A 189 3.38 4.27 -4.62
N VAL A 190 3.03 3.16 -3.98
CA VAL A 190 1.81 2.40 -4.29
C VAL A 190 0.84 2.42 -3.11
N LEU A 191 1.23 1.86 -1.96
CA LEU A 191 0.28 1.57 -0.90
C LEU A 191 -0.15 2.86 -0.19
N TYR A 192 0.81 3.68 0.25
CA TYR A 192 0.53 4.97 0.87
C TYR A 192 -0.17 5.93 -0.10
N HIS A 193 0.35 6.06 -1.33
CA HIS A 193 -0.24 6.89 -2.37
C HIS A 193 -1.71 6.52 -2.63
N GLN A 194 -2.03 5.24 -2.73
CA GLN A 194 -3.42 4.83 -2.90
C GLN A 194 -4.26 5.09 -1.65
N ALA A 195 -3.76 4.73 -0.45
CA ALA A 195 -4.54 4.92 0.77
C ALA A 195 -4.83 6.40 1.04
N CYS A 196 -3.80 7.24 1.04
CA CYS A 196 -3.89 8.64 1.47
C CYS A 196 -4.29 9.57 0.31
N ASP A 197 -3.47 9.64 -0.76
CA ASP A 197 -3.70 10.64 -1.81
C ASP A 197 -4.96 10.32 -2.63
N ASN A 198 -5.13 9.05 -3.06
CA ASN A 198 -6.22 8.69 -3.94
C ASN A 198 -7.54 8.44 -3.19
N TYR A 199 -7.54 7.62 -2.14
CA TYR A 199 -8.79 7.21 -1.51
C TYR A 199 -9.24 8.13 -0.38
N LEU A 200 -8.36 8.54 0.54
CA LEU A 200 -8.75 9.41 1.66
C LEU A 200 -8.82 10.89 1.28
N ASP A 201 -8.01 11.35 0.31
CA ASP A 201 -8.05 12.73 -0.14
C ASP A 201 -8.98 12.88 -1.37
N GLU A 202 -8.53 12.49 -2.57
CA GLU A 202 -9.26 12.78 -3.81
C GLU A 202 -10.68 12.18 -3.85
N LYS A 203 -10.86 10.93 -3.37
CA LYS A 203 -12.17 10.24 -3.43
C LYS A 203 -13.07 10.48 -2.24
N MET A 204 -12.57 11.07 -1.17
CA MET A 204 -13.39 11.41 0.00
C MET A 204 -13.89 12.86 -0.02
N THR A 205 -13.53 13.66 -1.02
CA THR A 205 -14.09 15.01 -1.19
C THR A 205 -15.62 14.95 -1.33
N ALA A 206 -16.31 16.01 -0.94
CA ALA A 206 -17.78 16.06 -0.91
C ALA A 206 -18.42 15.72 -2.27
N SER A 207 -17.76 16.12 -3.37
CA SER A 207 -18.28 15.97 -4.74
C SER A 207 -17.88 14.68 -5.45
N SER A 208 -16.84 13.95 -4.98
CA SER A 208 -16.23 12.89 -5.79
C SER A 208 -16.97 11.56 -5.76
N LYS A 209 -17.42 11.10 -4.59
CA LYS A 209 -18.11 9.82 -4.42
C LYS A 209 -19.36 10.01 -3.56
N PRO A 210 -20.54 9.82 -4.11
CA PRO A 210 -21.77 10.01 -3.36
C PRO A 210 -21.92 8.99 -2.23
N ASN A 211 -22.52 9.44 -1.13
CA ASN A 211 -22.84 8.58 0.02
C ASN A 211 -24.35 8.31 0.15
N ASN A 212 -25.14 8.68 -0.84
CA ASN A 212 -26.61 8.60 -0.83
C ASN A 212 -27.16 7.68 -1.92
N LYS A 213 -26.32 6.93 -2.58
CA LYS A 213 -26.70 5.94 -3.60
C LYS A 213 -25.64 4.84 -3.69
N PRO A 214 -26.01 3.66 -4.20
CA PRO A 214 -25.08 2.54 -4.34
C PRO A 214 -23.90 2.91 -5.26
N TYR A 215 -22.73 2.36 -4.98
CA TYR A 215 -21.52 2.52 -5.79
C TYR A 215 -21.74 2.20 -7.27
N LYS A 216 -22.51 1.14 -7.51
CA LYS A 216 -23.03 0.72 -8.82
C LYS A 216 -24.32 -0.05 -8.63
N LYS A 217 -25.11 -0.25 -9.70
CA LYS A 217 -26.36 -1.02 -9.63
C LYS A 217 -26.14 -2.36 -8.90
N GLY A 218 -26.94 -2.60 -7.86
CA GLY A 218 -26.88 -3.81 -7.03
C GLY A 218 -25.72 -3.88 -6.02
N ALA A 219 -24.92 -2.82 -5.86
CA ALA A 219 -23.90 -2.78 -4.82
C ALA A 219 -24.55 -2.61 -3.44
N TYR A 220 -23.93 -3.23 -2.44
CA TYR A 220 -24.36 -3.19 -1.04
C TYR A 220 -23.60 -2.13 -0.21
N TYR A 221 -22.88 -1.25 -0.87
CA TYR A 221 -22.16 -0.13 -0.29
C TYR A 221 -22.22 1.09 -1.22
N THR A 222 -22.06 2.27 -0.64
CA THR A 222 -21.96 3.54 -1.36
C THR A 222 -20.56 3.77 -1.93
N GLY A 223 -20.41 4.83 -2.73
CA GLY A 223 -19.10 5.20 -3.26
C GLY A 223 -18.09 5.61 -2.17
N LYS A 224 -18.57 6.26 -1.10
CA LYS A 224 -17.72 6.68 0.02
C LYS A 224 -17.31 5.51 0.91
N GLU A 225 -18.25 4.65 1.29
CA GLU A 225 -17.97 3.42 2.03
C GLU A 225 -16.91 2.59 1.31
N HIS A 226 -17.07 2.40 0.00
CA HIS A 226 -16.10 1.65 -0.79
C HIS A 226 -14.71 2.32 -0.85
N SER A 227 -14.66 3.65 -0.95
CA SER A 227 -13.38 4.37 -0.95
C SER A 227 -12.67 4.26 0.41
N TRP A 228 -13.44 4.30 1.50
CA TRP A 228 -12.91 4.11 2.84
C TRP A 228 -12.34 2.70 3.04
N ASP A 229 -13.07 1.68 2.62
CA ASP A 229 -12.63 0.28 2.66
C ASP A 229 -11.35 0.05 1.84
N GLU A 230 -11.30 0.63 0.64
CA GLU A 230 -10.11 0.51 -0.20
C GLU A 230 -8.89 1.20 0.42
N ALA A 231 -9.08 2.35 1.08
CA ALA A 231 -8.03 3.03 1.84
C ALA A 231 -7.50 2.14 2.98
N PHE A 232 -8.41 1.56 3.78
CA PHE A 232 -8.05 0.64 4.84
C PHE A 232 -7.28 -0.58 4.32
N GLY A 233 -7.75 -1.18 3.22
CA GLY A 233 -7.09 -2.31 2.59
C GLY A 233 -5.68 -1.99 2.08
N TYR A 234 -5.45 -0.79 1.54
CA TYR A 234 -4.09 -0.35 1.16
C TYR A 234 -3.23 0.00 2.38
N TRP A 235 -3.81 0.49 3.46
CA TRP A 235 -3.09 0.64 4.72
C TRP A 235 -2.56 -0.70 5.23
N GLY A 236 -3.31 -1.78 5.04
CA GLY A 236 -2.85 -3.14 5.26
C GLY A 236 -2.76 -3.54 6.74
N ALA A 237 -3.47 -2.84 7.62
CA ALA A 237 -3.58 -3.22 9.01
C ALA A 237 -4.52 -4.42 9.17
N ALA A 238 -4.28 -5.25 10.20
CA ALA A 238 -5.25 -6.26 10.59
C ALA A 238 -6.56 -5.59 11.06
N ALA A 239 -7.71 -6.18 10.77
CA ALA A 239 -9.00 -5.61 11.13
C ALA A 239 -9.13 -5.30 12.63
N HIS A 240 -8.49 -6.06 13.49
CA HIS A 240 -8.47 -5.91 14.94
C HIS A 240 -7.19 -5.26 15.49
N THR A 241 -6.50 -4.50 14.65
CA THR A 241 -5.19 -3.90 15.01
C THR A 241 -5.24 -3.05 16.29
N MET A 242 -6.39 -2.43 16.56
CA MET A 242 -6.59 -1.62 17.79
C MET A 242 -6.66 -2.46 19.08
N LYS A 243 -6.83 -3.78 18.98
CA LYS A 243 -6.83 -4.72 20.10
C LYS A 243 -5.50 -5.41 20.31
N LEU A 244 -4.57 -5.27 19.37
CA LEU A 244 -3.27 -5.92 19.41
C LEU A 244 -2.30 -5.15 20.29
N THR A 245 -1.55 -5.87 21.11
CA THR A 245 -0.34 -5.33 21.73
C THR A 245 0.74 -5.10 20.68
N ALA A 246 1.75 -4.29 21.01
CA ALA A 246 2.89 -4.06 20.12
C ALA A 246 3.63 -5.37 19.78
N ALA A 247 3.74 -6.29 20.72
CA ALA A 247 4.35 -7.61 20.51
C ALA A 247 3.54 -8.46 19.51
N GLN A 248 2.22 -8.53 19.67
CA GLN A 248 1.34 -9.24 18.74
C GLN A 248 1.41 -8.64 17.34
N SER A 249 1.34 -7.30 17.22
CA SER A 249 1.47 -6.60 15.93
C SER A 249 2.82 -6.92 15.26
N TYR A 250 3.90 -6.94 16.03
CA TYR A 250 5.22 -7.32 15.54
C TYR A 250 5.27 -8.77 15.06
N ASP A 251 4.72 -9.71 15.81
CA ASP A 251 4.74 -11.12 15.47
C ASP A 251 3.89 -11.44 14.24
N ILE A 252 2.74 -10.79 14.08
CA ILE A 252 1.94 -10.84 12.84
C ILE A 252 2.75 -10.29 11.66
N ALA A 253 3.38 -9.13 11.80
CA ALA A 253 4.19 -8.52 10.75
C ALA A 253 5.41 -9.39 10.35
N LYS A 254 5.94 -10.15 11.29
CA LYS A 254 7.01 -11.14 11.08
C LYS A 254 6.51 -12.51 10.64
N LYS A 255 5.20 -12.70 10.51
CA LYS A 255 4.55 -13.99 10.17
C LYS A 255 4.87 -15.12 11.15
N LYS A 256 5.13 -14.78 12.40
CA LYS A 256 5.35 -15.73 13.47
C LYS A 256 4.02 -16.25 14.04
N ASP A 257 3.02 -15.38 14.09
CA ASP A 257 1.69 -15.71 14.56
C ASP A 257 0.64 -15.33 13.53
N LEU A 258 0.42 -16.21 12.56
CA LEU A 258 -0.61 -16.02 11.54
C LEU A 258 -2.02 -16.29 12.08
N LYS A 259 -2.13 -17.10 13.15
CA LYS A 259 -3.42 -17.34 13.80
C LYS A 259 -3.94 -16.07 14.47
N ALA A 260 -3.07 -15.31 15.09
CA ALA A 260 -3.46 -14.01 15.66
C ALA A 260 -3.86 -12.98 14.58
N ALA A 261 -3.46 -13.18 13.33
CA ALA A 261 -3.88 -12.32 12.22
C ALA A 261 -5.30 -12.61 11.72
N ASP A 262 -5.81 -13.80 11.99
CA ASP A 262 -7.13 -14.26 11.61
C ASP A 262 -8.11 -14.05 12.76
N TYR A 263 -8.71 -12.87 12.80
CA TYR A 263 -9.57 -12.44 13.91
C TYR A 263 -10.84 -13.27 14.08
N ASN A 264 -11.44 -13.68 12.98
CA ASN A 264 -12.72 -14.39 12.96
C ASN A 264 -12.60 -15.90 12.74
N ASN A 265 -11.35 -16.41 12.67
CA ASN A 265 -11.02 -17.81 12.46
C ASN A 265 -11.63 -18.43 11.18
N ASP A 266 -11.80 -17.61 10.14
CA ASP A 266 -12.27 -18.11 8.84
C ASP A 266 -11.13 -18.53 7.89
N GLY A 267 -9.91 -18.42 8.38
CA GLY A 267 -8.67 -18.68 7.67
C GLY A 267 -8.22 -17.49 6.87
#